data_69db74ea5fd7c49b14c6d5cd96660b35
#
_entry.id   69db74ea5fd7c49b14c6d5cd96660b35
#
_cell.length_a   1.000
_cell.length_b   1.000
_cell.length_c   1.000
_cell.angle_alpha   90.00
_cell.angle_beta   90.00
_cell.angle_gamma   90.00
#
_symmetry.space_group_name_H-M   'P 1'
#
loop_
_entity.id
_entity.type
_entity.pdbx_description
1 polymer ?
#
loop_
_entity_poly.entity_id
_entity_poly.type
_entity_poly.pdbx_seq_one_letter_code
_entity_poly.pdbx_strand_id
1 'polypeptide(L)'
;VNGKTLGVVGAGHIGMEVIKVAKALGMNILVHTRTPNADGDGIRYVSLDELLENSDYISLHCPLNDQTKHLINKETISKMKSNAVIVNTGRGPLINEKDLCEALAAKRIAGAGLDVQEVEPPAEDSPLYTLDNVIITPHMGWKGLETRQRLVGIIRDNVQAFFKGEPINVVS
;
A
#
# COMPACT_ATOMS: atom_id res chain seq x y z
N VAL A 1 12.28 -14.07 0.60
CA VAL A 1 11.98 -12.80 1.35
C VAL A 1 12.55 -12.81 2.78
N ASN A 2 12.92 -13.97 3.34
CA ASN A 2 13.56 -14.06 4.65
C ASN A 2 14.80 -13.16 4.73
N GLY A 3 14.93 -12.39 5.81
CA GLY A 3 16.02 -11.43 6.01
C GLY A 3 15.92 -10.13 5.19
N LYS A 4 14.93 -9.99 4.29
CA LYS A 4 14.65 -8.74 3.56
C LYS A 4 13.86 -7.76 4.41
N THR A 5 13.92 -6.49 4.08
CA THR A 5 13.21 -5.44 4.80
C THR A 5 11.95 -5.03 4.05
N LEU A 6 10.81 -5.08 4.74
CA LEU A 6 9.54 -4.52 4.30
C LEU A 6 9.31 -3.17 4.97
N GLY A 7 9.19 -2.12 4.17
CA GLY A 7 8.70 -0.80 4.59
C GLY A 7 7.18 -0.71 4.41
N VAL A 8 6.45 -0.42 5.46
CA VAL A 8 4.99 -0.26 5.43
C VAL A 8 4.63 1.20 5.68
N VAL A 9 4.00 1.82 4.70
CA VAL A 9 3.49 3.19 4.81
C VAL A 9 2.03 3.15 5.18
N GLY A 10 1.74 3.43 6.46
CA GLY A 10 0.40 3.34 7.05
C GLY A 10 0.17 2.02 7.79
N ALA A 11 0.08 2.11 9.13
CA ALA A 11 -0.12 0.97 10.03
C ALA A 11 -1.57 0.87 10.55
N GLY A 12 -2.55 1.05 9.67
CA GLY A 12 -3.95 0.75 9.94
C GLY A 12 -4.22 -0.76 9.94
N HIS A 13 -5.49 -1.16 10.00
CA HIS A 13 -5.88 -2.58 10.06
C HIS A 13 -5.23 -3.42 8.95
N ILE A 14 -5.26 -2.93 7.69
CA ILE A 14 -4.69 -3.67 6.55
C ILE A 14 -3.16 -3.74 6.67
N GLY A 15 -2.49 -2.61 6.95
CA GLY A 15 -1.04 -2.57 7.09
C GLY A 15 -0.53 -3.51 8.20
N MET A 16 -1.24 -3.58 9.32
CA MET A 16 -0.88 -4.48 10.43
C MET A 16 -1.04 -5.96 10.06
N GLU A 17 -2.05 -6.35 9.27
CA GLU A 17 -2.17 -7.73 8.79
C GLU A 17 -1.05 -8.09 7.81
N VAL A 18 -0.64 -7.16 6.94
CA VAL A 18 0.53 -7.36 6.06
C VAL A 18 1.82 -7.53 6.88
N ILE A 19 2.03 -6.70 7.89
CA ILE A 19 3.17 -6.80 8.81
C ILE A 19 3.22 -8.16 9.49
N LYS A 20 2.09 -8.64 10.00
CA LYS A 20 1.98 -9.95 10.66
C LYS A 20 2.42 -11.10 9.74
N VAL A 21 1.98 -11.08 8.48
CA VAL A 21 2.39 -12.09 7.49
C VAL A 21 3.88 -11.96 7.16
N ALA A 22 4.37 -10.73 6.93
CA ALA A 22 5.77 -10.48 6.60
C ALA A 22 6.72 -10.93 7.72
N LYS A 23 6.36 -10.69 8.99
CA LYS A 23 7.10 -11.20 10.15
C LYS A 23 7.18 -12.73 10.16
N ALA A 24 6.06 -13.42 9.88
CA ALA A 24 6.03 -14.86 9.79
C ALA A 24 6.93 -15.42 8.67
N LEU A 25 7.16 -14.63 7.62
CA LEU A 25 8.11 -14.93 6.54
C LEU A 25 9.57 -14.55 6.86
N GLY A 26 9.85 -14.06 8.07
CA GLY A 26 11.20 -13.69 8.51
C GLY A 26 11.71 -12.36 7.94
N MET A 27 10.83 -11.44 7.60
CA MET A 27 11.21 -10.10 7.14
C MET A 27 11.49 -9.15 8.30
N ASN A 28 12.40 -8.19 8.11
CA ASN A 28 12.55 -7.03 8.97
C ASN A 28 11.46 -6.00 8.64
N ILE A 29 10.87 -5.35 9.65
CA ILE A 29 9.74 -4.44 9.45
C ILE A 29 10.11 -3.02 9.83
N LEU A 30 9.95 -2.10 8.87
CA LEU A 30 9.98 -0.65 9.06
C LEU A 30 8.58 -0.09 8.82
N VAL A 31 8.13 0.81 9.68
CA VAL A 31 6.80 1.42 9.57
C VAL A 31 6.92 2.93 9.58
N HIS A 32 6.27 3.57 8.60
CA HIS A 32 6.01 5.00 8.61
C HIS A 32 4.51 5.25 8.77
N THR A 33 4.14 6.03 9.78
CA THR A 33 2.73 6.41 10.04
C THR A 33 2.68 7.77 10.72
N ARG A 34 1.55 8.47 10.56
CA ARG A 34 1.33 9.79 11.17
C ARG A 34 1.42 9.76 12.69
N THR A 35 0.95 8.68 13.31
CA THR A 35 0.97 8.50 14.77
C THR A 35 1.74 7.22 15.07
N PRO A 36 3.07 7.31 15.22
CA PRO A 36 3.89 6.14 15.51
C PRO A 36 3.62 5.63 16.94
N ASN A 37 3.65 4.32 17.09
CA ASN A 37 3.75 3.68 18.39
C ASN A 37 5.22 3.59 18.82
N ALA A 38 5.48 3.13 20.04
CA ALA A 38 6.83 2.77 20.44
C ALA A 38 7.31 1.54 19.63
N ASP A 39 8.60 1.49 19.34
CA ASP A 39 9.23 0.32 18.75
C ASP A 39 9.00 -0.90 19.64
N GLY A 40 8.78 -2.03 19.03
CA GLY A 40 8.56 -3.28 19.74
C GLY A 40 8.02 -4.38 18.85
N ASP A 41 8.01 -5.60 19.36
CA ASP A 41 7.52 -6.77 18.64
C ASP A 41 8.12 -6.93 17.23
N GLY A 42 9.41 -6.56 17.05
CA GLY A 42 10.11 -6.64 15.75
C GLY A 42 9.65 -5.59 14.73
N ILE A 43 8.98 -4.54 15.17
CA ILE A 43 8.57 -3.40 14.35
C ILE A 43 9.38 -2.17 14.78
N ARG A 44 9.96 -1.45 13.82
CA ARG A 44 10.61 -0.16 14.03
C ARG A 44 9.82 0.94 13.32
N TYR A 45 9.47 1.99 14.07
CA TYR A 45 8.80 3.18 13.54
C TYR A 45 9.85 4.22 13.13
N VAL A 46 9.83 4.61 11.87
CA VAL A 46 10.88 5.45 11.26
C VAL A 46 10.28 6.59 10.44
N SER A 47 11.12 7.56 10.04
CA SER A 47 10.74 8.57 9.05
C SER A 47 10.45 7.93 7.69
N LEU A 48 9.75 8.65 6.81
CA LEU A 48 9.52 8.17 5.45
C LEU A 48 10.86 7.95 4.71
N ASP A 49 11.78 8.89 4.83
CA ASP A 49 13.08 8.82 4.17
C ASP A 49 13.88 7.59 4.62
N GLU A 50 13.97 7.37 5.93
CA GLU A 50 14.64 6.17 6.46
C GLU A 50 13.97 4.87 5.99
N LEU A 51 12.64 4.83 5.89
CA LEU A 51 11.92 3.69 5.35
C LEU A 51 12.31 3.44 3.89
N LEU A 52 12.28 4.48 3.05
CA LEU A 52 12.58 4.37 1.62
C LEU A 52 14.02 3.91 1.37
N GLU A 53 14.98 4.47 2.10
CA GLU A 53 16.41 4.14 1.98
C GLU A 53 16.76 2.71 2.40
N ASN A 54 15.99 2.14 3.33
CA ASN A 54 16.34 0.86 3.95
C ASN A 54 15.45 -0.32 3.54
N SER A 55 14.38 -0.08 2.79
CA SER A 55 13.45 -1.14 2.39
C SER A 55 13.83 -1.81 1.08
N ASP A 56 13.67 -3.14 1.03
CA ASP A 56 13.73 -3.93 -0.21
C ASP A 56 12.34 -4.04 -0.86
N TYR A 57 11.29 -4.00 -0.04
CA TYR A 57 9.88 -3.95 -0.46
C TYR A 57 9.20 -2.79 0.26
N ILE A 58 8.37 -2.03 -0.43
CA ILE A 58 7.61 -0.90 0.12
C ILE A 58 6.15 -1.13 -0.18
N SER A 59 5.29 -1.16 0.84
CA SER A 59 3.86 -1.40 0.70
C SER A 59 3.04 -0.23 1.24
N LEU A 60 2.12 0.29 0.42
CA LEU A 60 1.33 1.48 0.72
C LEU A 60 -0.04 1.11 1.28
N HIS A 61 -0.34 1.55 2.50
CA HIS A 61 -1.59 1.30 3.23
C HIS A 61 -2.14 2.55 3.91
N CYS A 62 -1.57 3.73 3.60
CA CYS A 62 -2.09 5.00 4.09
C CYS A 62 -3.34 5.43 3.30
N PRO A 63 -4.26 6.20 3.92
CA PRO A 63 -5.38 6.79 3.20
C PRO A 63 -4.89 7.86 2.22
N LEU A 64 -5.62 8.05 1.11
CA LEU A 64 -5.40 9.17 0.19
C LEU A 64 -6.02 10.44 0.77
N ASN A 65 -5.21 11.46 0.92
CA ASN A 65 -5.59 12.82 1.29
C ASN A 65 -4.56 13.81 0.73
N ASP A 66 -4.72 15.11 1.00
CA ASP A 66 -3.81 16.14 0.49
C ASP A 66 -2.35 15.96 0.90
N GLN A 67 -2.08 15.34 2.06
CA GLN A 67 -0.72 15.08 2.56
C GLN A 67 -0.09 13.82 1.97
N THR A 68 -0.90 12.89 1.48
CA THR A 68 -0.45 11.59 0.96
C THR A 68 -0.56 11.47 -0.55
N LYS A 69 -1.25 12.41 -1.22
CA LYS A 69 -1.29 12.47 -2.67
C LYS A 69 0.14 12.67 -3.20
N HIS A 70 0.52 11.81 -4.14
CA HIS A 70 1.87 11.79 -4.72
C HIS A 70 2.98 11.72 -3.65
N LEU A 71 2.70 11.03 -2.55
CA LEU A 71 3.72 10.74 -1.51
C LEU A 71 4.93 10.04 -2.14
N ILE A 72 4.67 9.17 -3.11
CA ILE A 72 5.68 8.54 -3.93
C ILE A 72 5.77 9.32 -5.26
N ASN A 73 6.88 9.97 -5.45
CA ASN A 73 7.19 10.84 -6.58
C ASN A 73 8.69 10.72 -6.94
N LYS A 74 9.16 11.49 -7.91
CA LYS A 74 10.54 11.45 -8.37
C LYS A 74 11.57 11.63 -7.25
N GLU A 75 11.32 12.54 -6.30
CA GLU A 75 12.23 12.80 -5.18
C GLU A 75 12.28 11.59 -4.25
N THR A 76 11.12 11.10 -3.79
CA THR A 76 11.03 9.97 -2.86
C THR A 76 11.50 8.66 -3.51
N ILE A 77 11.23 8.43 -4.79
CA ILE A 77 11.77 7.30 -5.55
C ILE A 77 13.32 7.38 -5.63
N SER A 78 13.88 8.58 -5.72
CA SER A 78 15.34 8.73 -5.76
C SER A 78 16.05 8.27 -4.47
N LYS A 79 15.34 8.18 -3.35
CA LYS A 79 15.84 7.69 -2.06
C LYS A 79 15.77 6.16 -1.92
N MET A 80 14.97 5.49 -2.74
CA MET A 80 14.79 4.04 -2.66
C MET A 80 16.05 3.29 -3.10
N LYS A 81 16.21 2.06 -2.63
CA LYS A 81 17.24 1.15 -3.15
C LYS A 81 16.99 0.82 -4.62
N SER A 82 18.04 0.58 -5.39
CA SER A 82 17.91 0.17 -6.80
C SER A 82 17.23 -1.20 -6.99
N ASN A 83 17.27 -2.06 -5.98
CA ASN A 83 16.57 -3.34 -5.94
C ASN A 83 15.19 -3.27 -5.26
N ALA A 84 14.72 -2.10 -4.90
CA ALA A 84 13.43 -1.95 -4.24
C ALA A 84 12.27 -2.28 -5.19
N VAL A 85 11.24 -2.91 -4.62
CA VAL A 85 9.94 -3.15 -5.26
C VAL A 85 8.88 -2.40 -4.48
N ILE A 86 8.08 -1.59 -5.17
CA ILE A 86 6.94 -0.90 -4.55
C ILE A 86 5.62 -1.63 -4.84
N VAL A 87 4.76 -1.73 -3.83
CA VAL A 87 3.43 -2.36 -3.93
C VAL A 87 2.36 -1.35 -3.51
N ASN A 88 1.38 -1.13 -4.38
CA ASN A 88 0.24 -0.26 -4.11
C ASN A 88 -1.08 -1.01 -4.33
N THR A 89 -1.75 -1.33 -3.23
CA THR A 89 -3.10 -1.89 -3.20
C THR A 89 -4.09 -0.96 -2.49
N GLY A 90 -3.67 0.27 -2.24
CA GLY A 90 -4.45 1.29 -1.53
C GLY A 90 -5.22 2.21 -2.47
N ARG A 91 -4.57 3.25 -2.95
CA ARG A 91 -5.14 4.23 -3.89
C ARG A 91 -4.07 4.66 -4.90
N GLY A 92 -4.42 4.71 -6.18
CA GLY A 92 -3.50 5.06 -7.27
C GLY A 92 -2.78 6.38 -7.06
N PRO A 93 -3.47 7.50 -6.75
CA PRO A 93 -2.84 8.80 -6.56
C PRO A 93 -1.90 8.94 -5.35
N LEU A 94 -1.65 7.89 -4.56
CA LEU A 94 -0.55 7.86 -3.61
C LEU A 94 0.82 7.90 -4.33
N ILE A 95 0.85 7.48 -5.57
CA ILE A 95 2.03 7.49 -6.44
C ILE A 95 1.79 8.47 -7.59
N ASN A 96 2.76 9.32 -7.90
CA ASN A 96 2.81 10.01 -9.18
C ASN A 96 3.17 8.98 -10.26
N GLU A 97 2.19 8.57 -11.06
CA GLU A 97 2.35 7.47 -12.02
C GLU A 97 3.38 7.79 -13.10
N LYS A 98 3.48 9.05 -13.53
CA LYS A 98 4.48 9.48 -14.50
C LYS A 98 5.90 9.28 -13.95
N ASP A 99 6.15 9.74 -12.72
CA ASP A 99 7.47 9.61 -12.08
C ASP A 99 7.83 8.14 -11.87
N LEU A 100 6.83 7.31 -11.51
CA LEU A 100 7.01 5.86 -11.38
C LEU A 100 7.38 5.21 -12.71
N CYS A 101 6.67 5.54 -13.79
CA CYS A 101 6.96 5.05 -15.14
C CYS A 101 8.39 5.39 -15.57
N GLU A 102 8.81 6.65 -15.37
CA GLU A 102 10.18 7.10 -15.70
C GLU A 102 11.23 6.31 -14.90
N ALA A 103 10.99 6.09 -13.61
CA ALA A 103 11.91 5.35 -12.74
C ALA A 103 12.01 3.87 -13.10
N LEU A 104 10.88 3.23 -13.43
CA LEU A 104 10.83 1.82 -13.84
C LEU A 104 11.49 1.61 -15.19
N ALA A 105 11.23 2.47 -16.17
CA ALA A 105 11.86 2.43 -17.49
C ALA A 105 13.39 2.61 -17.40
N ALA A 106 13.83 3.51 -16.51
CA ALA A 106 15.25 3.73 -16.23
C ALA A 106 15.88 2.67 -15.32
N LYS A 107 15.12 1.68 -14.87
CA LYS A 107 15.53 0.65 -13.88
C LYS A 107 16.14 1.25 -12.60
N ARG A 108 15.64 2.44 -12.20
CA ARG A 108 16.04 3.10 -10.95
C ARG A 108 15.59 2.31 -9.71
N ILE A 109 14.47 1.62 -9.82
CA ILE A 109 13.96 0.62 -8.88
C ILE A 109 13.71 -0.69 -9.62
N ALA A 110 13.65 -1.80 -8.90
CA ALA A 110 13.55 -3.12 -9.51
C ALA A 110 12.17 -3.38 -10.13
N GLY A 111 11.09 -2.89 -9.51
CA GLY A 111 9.76 -3.16 -10.04
C GLY A 111 8.64 -2.55 -9.22
N ALA A 112 7.41 -2.75 -9.71
CA ALA A 112 6.19 -2.36 -9.02
C ALA A 112 5.09 -3.43 -9.14
N GLY A 113 4.25 -3.55 -8.08
CA GLY A 113 3.00 -4.30 -8.06
C GLY A 113 1.84 -3.36 -7.78
N LEU A 114 0.94 -3.19 -8.73
CA LEU A 114 -0.12 -2.18 -8.68
C LEU A 114 -1.49 -2.84 -8.84
N ASP A 115 -2.35 -2.78 -7.83
CA ASP A 115 -3.77 -3.13 -7.94
C ASP A 115 -4.63 -1.91 -8.27
N VAL A 116 -4.04 -0.71 -8.18
CA VAL A 116 -4.69 0.58 -8.41
C VAL A 116 -3.81 1.48 -9.27
N GLN A 117 -4.41 2.31 -10.11
CA GLN A 117 -3.74 3.27 -10.97
C GLN A 117 -4.19 4.69 -10.65
N GLU A 118 -3.40 5.70 -11.04
CA GLU A 118 -3.70 7.11 -10.70
C GLU A 118 -5.04 7.55 -11.28
N VAL A 119 -5.38 7.05 -12.47
CA VAL A 119 -6.68 7.26 -13.12
C VAL A 119 -7.33 5.91 -13.35
N GLU A 120 -8.57 5.73 -12.92
CA GLU A 120 -9.36 4.51 -13.12
C GLU A 120 -10.73 4.84 -13.75
N PRO A 121 -11.09 4.22 -14.88
CA PRO A 121 -10.32 3.23 -15.64
C PRO A 121 -9.08 3.86 -16.30
N PRO A 122 -7.97 3.10 -16.37
CA PRO A 122 -6.74 3.59 -16.97
C PRO A 122 -6.87 3.73 -18.48
N ALA A 123 -6.04 4.61 -19.06
CA ALA A 123 -5.95 4.73 -20.51
C ALA A 123 -5.39 3.44 -21.15
N GLU A 124 -5.91 3.08 -22.32
CA GLU A 124 -5.49 1.86 -23.03
C GLU A 124 -4.01 1.89 -23.44
N ASP A 125 -3.47 3.10 -23.62
CA ASP A 125 -2.07 3.37 -24.01
C ASP A 125 -1.17 3.70 -22.82
N SER A 126 -1.58 3.37 -21.59
CA SER A 126 -0.76 3.63 -20.38
C SER A 126 0.66 3.04 -20.56
N PRO A 127 1.71 3.86 -20.34
CA PRO A 127 3.09 3.38 -20.41
C PRO A 127 3.39 2.20 -19.50
N LEU A 128 2.66 2.04 -18.39
CA LEU A 128 2.81 0.92 -17.46
C LEU A 128 2.64 -0.45 -18.13
N TYR A 129 1.82 -0.53 -19.20
CA TYR A 129 1.55 -1.80 -19.89
C TYR A 129 2.71 -2.27 -20.77
N THR A 130 3.68 -1.40 -21.03
CA THR A 130 4.86 -1.72 -21.86
C THR A 130 6.09 -2.09 -21.05
N LEU A 131 6.02 -1.97 -19.72
CA LEU A 131 7.14 -2.21 -18.82
C LEU A 131 7.19 -3.69 -18.39
N ASP A 132 8.38 -4.30 -18.43
CA ASP A 132 8.62 -5.70 -18.08
C ASP A 132 8.77 -5.96 -16.57
N ASN A 133 8.90 -4.88 -15.80
CA ASN A 133 9.12 -4.91 -14.36
C ASN A 133 7.91 -4.39 -13.55
N VAL A 134 6.71 -4.47 -14.13
CA VAL A 134 5.44 -4.09 -13.47
C VAL A 134 4.45 -5.26 -13.50
N ILE A 135 3.80 -5.50 -12.38
CA ILE A 135 2.63 -6.37 -12.29
C ILE A 135 1.42 -5.50 -12.00
N ILE A 136 0.41 -5.58 -12.85
CA ILE A 136 -0.85 -4.82 -12.69
C ILE A 136 -2.01 -5.79 -12.53
N THR A 137 -2.87 -5.51 -11.55
CA THR A 137 -4.14 -6.21 -11.35
C THR A 137 -5.30 -5.20 -11.41
N PRO A 138 -6.52 -5.61 -11.83
CA PRO A 138 -7.60 -4.67 -12.16
C PRO A 138 -8.43 -4.29 -10.93
N HIS A 139 -7.80 -3.69 -9.91
CA HIS A 139 -8.43 -3.23 -8.65
C HIS A 139 -9.31 -4.35 -8.05
N MET A 140 -8.67 -5.47 -7.75
CA MET A 140 -9.35 -6.71 -7.38
C MET A 140 -9.11 -7.17 -5.93
N GLY A 141 -8.41 -6.39 -5.10
CA GLY A 141 -8.11 -6.77 -3.72
C GLY A 141 -9.34 -7.10 -2.85
N TRP A 142 -10.54 -6.60 -3.25
CA TRP A 142 -11.82 -6.86 -2.58
C TRP A 142 -12.66 -7.97 -3.24
N LYS A 143 -12.24 -8.53 -4.38
CA LYS A 143 -13.08 -9.40 -5.24
C LYS A 143 -13.26 -10.84 -4.73
N GLY A 144 -12.51 -11.28 -3.72
CA GLY A 144 -12.67 -12.61 -3.15
C GLY A 144 -14.11 -12.90 -2.75
N LEU A 145 -14.64 -14.09 -3.06
CA LEU A 145 -16.02 -14.46 -2.78
C LEU A 145 -16.35 -14.35 -1.29
N GLU A 146 -15.47 -14.86 -0.45
CA GLU A 146 -15.62 -14.85 1.01
C GLU A 146 -15.59 -13.41 1.56
N THR A 147 -14.75 -12.55 0.97
CA THR A 147 -14.66 -11.13 1.33
C THR A 147 -15.96 -10.41 1.00
N ARG A 148 -16.54 -10.68 -0.17
CA ARG A 148 -17.82 -10.09 -0.61
C ARG A 148 -18.98 -10.58 0.25
N GLN A 149 -19.03 -11.87 0.56
CA GLN A 149 -20.07 -12.45 1.45
C GLN A 149 -19.98 -11.81 2.85
N ARG A 150 -18.77 -11.64 3.40
CA ARG A 150 -18.55 -10.95 4.68
C ARG A 150 -19.01 -9.50 4.63
N LEU A 151 -18.69 -8.78 3.55
CA LEU A 151 -19.12 -7.39 3.36
C LEU A 151 -20.66 -7.27 3.37
N VAL A 152 -21.36 -8.12 2.63
CA VAL A 152 -22.84 -8.15 2.61
C VAL A 152 -23.40 -8.44 4.01
N GLY A 153 -22.77 -9.36 4.77
CA GLY A 153 -23.14 -9.63 6.16
C GLY A 153 -22.99 -8.39 7.05
N ILE A 154 -21.86 -7.69 6.96
CA ILE A 154 -21.62 -6.45 7.73
C ILE A 154 -22.63 -5.36 7.36
N ILE A 155 -22.94 -5.18 6.07
CA ILE A 155 -23.95 -4.20 5.63
C ILE A 155 -25.32 -4.53 6.25
N ARG A 156 -25.75 -5.79 6.20
CA ARG A 156 -27.00 -6.23 6.82
C ARG A 156 -27.03 -5.89 8.32
N ASP A 157 -25.96 -6.21 9.03
CA ASP A 157 -25.88 -6.02 10.48
C ASP A 157 -25.89 -4.52 10.84
N ASN A 158 -25.19 -3.68 10.07
CA ASN A 158 -25.22 -2.23 10.21
C ASN A 158 -26.64 -1.66 10.01
N VAL A 159 -27.35 -2.10 8.97
CA VAL A 159 -28.72 -1.67 8.69
C VAL A 159 -29.67 -2.10 9.82
N GLN A 160 -29.56 -3.33 10.29
CA GLN A 160 -30.37 -3.83 11.40
C GLN A 160 -30.12 -3.06 12.71
N ALA A 161 -28.85 -2.78 13.03
CA ALA A 161 -28.47 -2.02 14.20
C ALA A 161 -28.98 -0.58 14.14
N PHE A 162 -28.90 0.05 12.96
CA PHE A 162 -29.43 1.40 12.76
C PHE A 162 -30.94 1.47 13.03
N PHE A 163 -31.73 0.52 12.50
CA PHE A 163 -33.18 0.49 12.75
C PHE A 163 -33.56 0.15 14.20
N LYS A 164 -32.65 -0.48 14.96
CA LYS A 164 -32.86 -0.71 16.41
C LYS A 164 -32.48 0.51 17.27
N GLY A 165 -31.92 1.58 16.69
CA GLY A 165 -31.41 2.74 17.41
C GLY A 165 -30.04 2.53 18.07
N GLU A 166 -29.33 1.47 17.75
CA GLU A 166 -28.01 1.07 18.27
C GLU A 166 -26.99 0.96 17.12
N PRO A 167 -26.67 2.04 16.40
CA PRO A 167 -25.80 1.97 15.24
C PRO A 167 -24.41 1.46 15.61
N ILE A 168 -23.87 0.54 14.79
CA ILE A 168 -22.53 -0.03 14.91
C ILE A 168 -21.66 0.40 13.72
N ASN A 169 -20.32 0.32 13.88
CA ASN A 169 -19.34 0.70 12.85
C ASN A 169 -19.53 2.16 12.36
N VAL A 170 -19.95 3.05 13.26
CA VAL A 170 -20.11 4.47 12.96
C VAL A 170 -18.73 5.09 12.69
N VAL A 171 -18.62 5.83 11.59
CA VAL A 171 -17.43 6.61 11.23
C VAL A 171 -17.73 8.09 11.45
N SER A 172 -16.81 8.80 12.08
CA SER A 172 -16.89 10.24 12.35
C SER A 172 -15.94 11.01 11.46
#